data_906a68368641314b6a549876ee240bc0
#
_entry.id   906a68368641314b6a549876ee240bc0
#
_cell.length_a   1.000
_cell.length_b   1.000
_cell.length_c   1.000
_cell.angle_alpha   90.00
_cell.angle_beta   90.00
_cell.angle_gamma   90.00
#
_symmetry.space_group_name_H-M   'P 1'
#
loop_
_entity.id
_entity.type
_entity.pdbx_description
1 polymer ?
#
loop_
_entity_poly.entity_id
_entity_poly.type
_entity_poly.pdbx_seq_one_letter_code
_entity_poly.pdbx_strand_id
1 'polypeptide(L)'
;MTVPKADQTLDCRDKMYPVPILKAEQALVEMSAGQVLEVLATDVNTKPDLAKWAERIDSELLAITDTSNGQYSFFVRKGTAPAAQTQIAAKDENLFLVVLRSGLNAPGQVRAAFMYASLAAAMAQDTIVYCVQEGADAAKKDVAQKDVSPAGGPTISQRIAEALDMGVRIEVCEQTASVRNIKEEDLIPEAKLIGGASLIDYAIRARGQLTF
;
A
#
# COMPACT_ATOMS: atom_id res chain seq x y z
N MET A 1 -9.15 -25.41 -7.28
CA MET A 1 -7.84 -25.00 -7.82
C MET A 1 -6.80 -25.97 -7.28
N THR A 2 -5.93 -26.50 -8.12
CA THR A 2 -4.84 -27.37 -7.68
C THR A 2 -3.77 -26.53 -6.97
N VAL A 3 -3.41 -26.93 -5.75
CA VAL A 3 -2.32 -26.31 -5.01
C VAL A 3 -1.00 -26.50 -5.78
N PRO A 4 -0.21 -25.44 -6.04
CA PRO A 4 1.08 -25.58 -6.72
C PRO A 4 2.01 -26.54 -5.97
N LYS A 5 2.81 -27.32 -6.71
CA LYS A 5 3.85 -28.14 -6.08
C LYS A 5 5.03 -27.24 -5.70
N ALA A 6 5.39 -27.21 -4.44
CA ALA A 6 6.55 -26.49 -3.95
C ALA A 6 7.85 -27.30 -4.14
N ASP A 7 8.92 -26.61 -4.47
CA ASP A 7 10.29 -27.15 -4.47
C ASP A 7 10.98 -26.93 -3.12
N GLN A 8 10.59 -25.85 -2.43
CA GLN A 8 11.05 -25.52 -1.08
C GLN A 8 9.89 -24.98 -0.25
N THR A 9 9.88 -25.27 1.05
CA THR A 9 8.91 -24.73 2.01
C THR A 9 9.64 -23.95 3.10
N LEU A 10 9.16 -22.76 3.38
CA LEU A 10 9.67 -21.84 4.41
C LEU A 10 8.61 -21.66 5.50
N ASP A 11 8.95 -21.95 6.74
CA ASP A 11 8.06 -21.74 7.88
C ASP A 11 8.25 -20.33 8.47
N CYS A 12 7.24 -19.49 8.28
CA CYS A 12 7.13 -18.14 8.83
C CYS A 12 5.92 -18.00 9.76
N ARG A 13 5.36 -19.11 10.26
CA ARG A 13 4.31 -19.05 11.27
C ARG A 13 4.83 -18.30 12.49
N ASP A 14 3.97 -17.57 13.17
CA ASP A 14 4.29 -16.70 14.32
C ASP A 14 5.26 -15.55 14.01
N LYS A 15 5.55 -15.29 12.75
CA LYS A 15 6.28 -14.09 12.31
C LYS A 15 5.28 -13.02 11.85
N MET A 16 5.48 -11.81 12.33
CA MET A 16 4.67 -10.65 11.95
C MET A 16 5.22 -9.97 10.70
N TYR A 17 4.34 -9.31 9.97
CA TYR A 17 4.72 -8.43 8.85
C TYR A 17 5.82 -7.42 9.29
N PRO A 18 6.87 -7.16 8.48
CA PRO A 18 7.11 -7.70 7.12
C PRO A 18 8.02 -8.95 7.09
N VAL A 19 8.30 -9.59 8.21
CA VAL A 19 9.29 -10.68 8.32
C VAL A 19 9.04 -11.85 7.36
N PRO A 20 7.80 -12.32 7.11
CA PRO A 20 7.55 -13.38 6.13
C PRO A 20 8.03 -13.02 4.72
N ILE A 21 7.79 -11.76 4.29
CA ILE A 21 8.22 -11.26 2.97
C ILE A 21 9.75 -11.21 2.87
N LEU A 22 10.43 -10.66 3.88
CA LEU A 22 11.89 -10.54 3.88
C LEU A 22 12.57 -11.91 3.85
N LYS A 23 12.05 -12.89 4.61
CA LYS A 23 12.56 -14.26 4.60
C LYS A 23 12.29 -14.99 3.29
N ALA A 24 11.13 -14.78 2.69
CA ALA A 24 10.80 -15.33 1.38
C ALA A 24 11.76 -14.79 0.30
N GLU A 25 12.06 -13.49 0.33
CA GLU A 25 13.02 -12.88 -0.59
C GLU A 25 14.43 -13.50 -0.44
N GLN A 26 14.91 -13.68 0.79
CA GLN A 26 16.18 -14.34 1.06
C GLN A 26 16.23 -15.79 0.55
N ALA A 27 15.15 -16.57 0.77
CA ALA A 27 15.07 -17.93 0.27
C ALA A 27 15.05 -17.98 -1.27
N LEU A 28 14.30 -17.08 -1.92
CA LEU A 28 14.26 -17.00 -3.37
C LEU A 28 15.63 -16.66 -3.98
N VAL A 29 16.49 -15.90 -3.30
CA VAL A 29 17.86 -15.60 -3.78
C VAL A 29 18.65 -16.90 -4.02
N GLU A 30 18.51 -17.87 -3.13
CA GLU A 30 19.24 -19.15 -3.17
C GLU A 30 18.62 -20.19 -4.13
N MET A 31 17.37 -19.99 -4.56
CA MET A 31 16.65 -20.91 -5.45
C MET A 31 17.02 -20.66 -6.92
N SER A 32 16.79 -21.66 -7.77
CA SER A 32 16.93 -21.53 -9.23
C SER A 32 15.67 -20.93 -9.87
N ALA A 33 15.84 -20.24 -11.01
CA ALA A 33 14.73 -19.70 -11.78
C ALA A 33 13.68 -20.79 -12.09
N GLY A 34 12.40 -20.46 -11.94
CA GLY A 34 11.27 -21.37 -12.18
C GLY A 34 10.90 -22.24 -10.99
N GLN A 35 11.74 -22.35 -9.96
CA GLN A 35 11.39 -23.08 -8.75
C GLN A 35 10.31 -22.35 -7.95
N VAL A 36 9.53 -23.11 -7.21
CA VAL A 36 8.39 -22.63 -6.42
C VAL A 36 8.71 -22.71 -4.93
N LEU A 37 8.63 -21.57 -4.26
CA LEU A 37 8.69 -21.45 -2.82
C LEU A 37 7.28 -21.45 -2.24
N GLU A 38 7.01 -22.32 -1.28
CA GLU A 38 5.86 -22.22 -0.38
C GLU A 38 6.29 -21.53 0.91
N VAL A 39 5.51 -20.54 1.36
CA VAL A 39 5.72 -19.89 2.65
C VAL A 39 4.49 -20.09 3.52
N LEU A 40 4.68 -20.70 4.68
CA LEU A 40 3.64 -20.86 5.70
C LEU A 40 3.63 -19.61 6.59
N ALA A 41 2.47 -19.00 6.78
CA ALA A 41 2.33 -17.79 7.57
C ALA A 41 1.02 -17.74 8.36
N THR A 42 0.96 -16.88 9.39
CA THR A 42 -0.20 -16.68 10.25
C THR A 42 -0.64 -15.22 10.28
N ASP A 43 0.25 -14.27 9.97
CA ASP A 43 -0.07 -12.84 10.00
C ASP A 43 -0.79 -12.41 8.71
N VAL A 44 -2.08 -12.13 8.82
CA VAL A 44 -2.94 -11.72 7.68
C VAL A 44 -2.49 -10.41 7.02
N ASN A 45 -1.77 -9.55 7.73
CA ASN A 45 -1.27 -8.28 7.19
C ASN A 45 -0.19 -8.48 6.12
N THR A 46 0.33 -9.69 5.96
CA THR A 46 1.27 -10.02 4.88
C THR A 46 0.56 -10.19 3.53
N LYS A 47 -0.70 -10.66 3.51
CA LYS A 47 -1.43 -11.02 2.27
C LYS A 47 -1.56 -9.88 1.26
N PRO A 48 -1.90 -8.64 1.66
CA PRO A 48 -2.13 -7.55 0.71
C PRO A 48 -0.92 -7.18 -0.13
N ASP A 49 0.28 -7.37 0.41
CA ASP A 49 1.53 -6.96 -0.23
C ASP A 49 2.14 -8.04 -1.13
N LEU A 50 1.66 -9.30 -1.06
CA LEU A 50 2.33 -10.44 -1.72
C LEU A 50 2.39 -10.30 -3.24
N ALA A 51 1.31 -9.88 -3.88
CA ALA A 51 1.27 -9.76 -5.34
C ALA A 51 2.22 -8.66 -5.83
N LYS A 52 2.15 -7.49 -5.20
CA LYS A 52 3.00 -6.34 -5.53
C LYS A 52 4.48 -6.62 -5.24
N TRP A 53 4.76 -7.30 -4.14
CA TRP A 53 6.11 -7.72 -3.79
C TRP A 53 6.67 -8.72 -4.82
N ALA A 54 5.91 -9.75 -5.18
CA ALA A 54 6.33 -10.77 -6.14
C ALA A 54 6.66 -10.14 -7.51
N GLU A 55 5.78 -9.24 -8.00
CA GLU A 55 6.03 -8.49 -9.23
C GLU A 55 7.33 -7.69 -9.18
N ARG A 56 7.59 -7.02 -8.05
CA ARG A 56 8.78 -6.18 -7.86
C ARG A 56 10.10 -6.95 -7.88
N ILE A 57 10.09 -8.22 -7.46
CA ILE A 57 11.27 -9.10 -7.46
C ILE A 57 11.33 -10.00 -8.72
N ASP A 58 10.63 -9.65 -9.79
CA ASP A 58 10.53 -10.44 -11.02
C ASP A 58 10.11 -11.90 -10.74
N SER A 59 9.17 -12.08 -9.85
CA SER A 59 8.64 -13.38 -9.45
C SER A 59 7.12 -13.40 -9.58
N GLU A 60 6.53 -14.58 -9.59
CA GLU A 60 5.09 -14.75 -9.81
C GLU A 60 4.42 -15.33 -8.55
N LEU A 61 3.43 -14.62 -8.01
CA LEU A 61 2.55 -15.18 -6.99
C LEU A 61 1.56 -16.13 -7.64
N LEU A 62 1.74 -17.44 -7.39
CA LEU A 62 0.91 -18.48 -8.01
C LEU A 62 -0.41 -18.70 -7.30
N ALA A 63 -0.40 -18.68 -5.98
CA ALA A 63 -1.58 -18.95 -5.16
C ALA A 63 -1.38 -18.44 -3.73
N ILE A 64 -2.50 -18.14 -3.08
CA ILE A 64 -2.63 -18.04 -1.63
C ILE A 64 -3.71 -19.04 -1.22
N THR A 65 -3.39 -19.93 -0.29
CA THR A 65 -4.29 -20.98 0.20
C THR A 65 -4.49 -20.83 1.71
N ASP A 66 -5.73 -20.59 2.11
CA ASP A 66 -6.08 -20.58 3.53
C ASP A 66 -6.18 -22.02 4.05
N THR A 67 -5.55 -22.27 5.20
CA THR A 67 -5.67 -23.51 5.94
C THR A 67 -6.53 -23.32 7.18
N SER A 68 -6.90 -24.41 7.84
CA SER A 68 -7.62 -24.32 9.12
C SER A 68 -6.79 -23.58 10.17
N ASN A 69 -7.47 -22.90 11.11
CA ASN A 69 -6.87 -22.18 12.27
C ASN A 69 -6.14 -20.87 11.95
N GLY A 70 -6.57 -20.10 10.94
CA GLY A 70 -5.99 -18.77 10.64
C GLY A 70 -4.59 -18.82 10.04
N GLN A 71 -4.13 -20.00 9.63
CA GLN A 71 -2.90 -20.17 8.87
C GLN A 71 -3.19 -20.09 7.38
N TYR A 72 -2.18 -19.70 6.61
CA TYR A 72 -2.24 -19.72 5.16
C TYR A 72 -0.85 -20.03 4.57
N SER A 73 -0.84 -20.51 3.33
CA SER A 73 0.36 -20.66 2.53
C SER A 73 0.28 -19.73 1.33
N PHE A 74 1.41 -19.15 0.93
CA PHE A 74 1.53 -18.52 -0.37
C PHE A 74 2.66 -19.16 -1.17
N PHE A 75 2.45 -19.24 -2.48
CA PHE A 75 3.34 -19.92 -3.42
C PHE A 75 3.89 -18.90 -4.41
N VAL A 76 5.21 -18.79 -4.45
CA VAL A 76 5.90 -17.84 -5.33
C VAL A 76 6.86 -18.59 -6.24
N ARG A 77 6.70 -18.41 -7.55
CA ARG A 77 7.64 -18.91 -8.54
C ARG A 77 8.74 -17.89 -8.76
N LYS A 78 10.01 -18.31 -8.58
CA LYS A 78 11.15 -17.46 -8.87
C LYS A 78 11.22 -17.14 -10.36
N GLY A 79 11.33 -15.85 -10.69
CA GLY A 79 11.54 -15.37 -12.03
C GLY A 79 12.93 -15.69 -12.58
N THR A 80 13.16 -15.30 -13.81
CA THR A 80 14.41 -15.58 -14.55
C THR A 80 15.49 -14.52 -14.39
N ALA A 81 15.14 -13.32 -13.89
CA ALA A 81 16.10 -12.26 -13.66
C ALA A 81 17.02 -12.62 -12.48
N PRO A 82 18.33 -12.30 -12.56
CA PRO A 82 19.21 -12.49 -11.44
C PRO A 82 18.77 -11.65 -10.24
N ALA A 83 18.67 -12.26 -9.05
CA ALA A 83 18.18 -11.69 -7.79
C ALA A 83 18.93 -10.42 -7.29
N ALA A 84 19.97 -9.99 -7.98
CA ALA A 84 20.84 -8.88 -7.59
C ALA A 84 20.54 -7.55 -8.33
N GLN A 85 19.53 -7.51 -9.18
CA GLN A 85 19.08 -6.25 -9.76
C GLN A 85 17.66 -5.99 -9.28
N THR A 86 17.55 -5.47 -8.05
CA THR A 86 16.47 -4.52 -7.76
C THR A 86 16.58 -3.49 -8.88
N GLN A 87 15.83 -3.67 -9.96
CA GLN A 87 15.64 -2.58 -10.90
C GLN A 87 15.11 -1.46 -10.04
N ILE A 88 15.96 -0.46 -9.78
CA ILE A 88 15.47 0.83 -9.31
C ILE A 88 14.48 1.21 -10.41
N ALA A 89 13.19 1.05 -10.10
CA ALA A 89 12.14 1.34 -11.05
C ALA A 89 12.44 2.73 -11.60
N ALA A 90 12.52 2.87 -12.91
CA ALA A 90 12.77 4.16 -13.53
C ALA A 90 11.80 5.15 -12.90
N LYS A 91 12.29 6.33 -12.51
CA LYS A 91 11.40 7.36 -11.94
C LYS A 91 10.25 7.57 -12.92
N ASP A 92 9.05 7.43 -12.41
CA ASP A 92 7.86 7.80 -13.15
C ASP A 92 7.83 9.33 -13.20
N GLU A 93 8.10 9.88 -14.37
CA GLU A 93 8.25 11.34 -14.53
C GLU A 93 6.99 12.12 -14.13
N ASN A 94 5.87 11.45 -14.06
CA ASN A 94 4.58 12.06 -13.75
C ASN A 94 4.04 11.69 -12.36
N LEU A 95 4.62 10.75 -11.62
CA LEU A 95 4.11 10.36 -10.31
C LEU A 95 4.49 11.37 -9.23
N PHE A 96 3.49 11.86 -8.49
CA PHE A 96 3.66 12.71 -7.31
C PHE A 96 2.97 12.07 -6.11
N LEU A 97 3.72 11.91 -5.01
CA LEU A 97 3.26 11.24 -3.80
C LEU A 97 3.05 12.24 -2.67
N VAL A 98 1.85 12.24 -2.09
CA VAL A 98 1.54 12.93 -0.84
C VAL A 98 1.30 11.89 0.24
N VAL A 99 2.15 11.85 1.26
CA VAL A 99 1.97 10.97 2.43
C VAL A 99 1.24 11.75 3.51
N LEU A 100 0.00 11.37 3.79
CA LEU A 100 -0.81 11.97 4.84
C LEU A 100 -0.74 11.13 6.11
N ARG A 101 -0.10 11.68 7.14
CA ARG A 101 0.04 11.07 8.46
C ARG A 101 -0.89 11.71 9.50
N SER A 102 -1.17 13.00 9.33
CA SER A 102 -1.96 13.79 10.26
C SER A 102 -3.45 13.53 10.08
N GLY A 103 -4.15 13.39 11.20
CA GLY A 103 -5.60 13.26 11.26
C GLY A 103 -6.31 14.56 11.62
N LEU A 104 -7.56 14.45 12.10
CA LEU A 104 -8.39 15.61 12.48
C LEU A 104 -7.89 16.38 13.70
N ASN A 105 -6.91 15.85 14.44
CA ASN A 105 -6.18 16.59 15.48
C ASN A 105 -5.29 17.70 14.91
N ALA A 106 -4.96 17.64 13.62
CA ALA A 106 -4.20 18.65 12.89
C ALA A 106 -4.90 18.99 11.55
N PRO A 107 -6.14 19.52 11.56
CA PRO A 107 -6.98 19.65 10.37
C PRO A 107 -6.38 20.56 9.31
N GLY A 108 -5.56 21.52 9.72
CA GLY A 108 -4.80 22.39 8.81
C GLY A 108 -3.83 21.60 7.93
N GLN A 109 -3.16 20.58 8.46
CA GLN A 109 -2.26 19.73 7.70
C GLN A 109 -3.03 18.83 6.73
N VAL A 110 -4.18 18.28 7.15
CA VAL A 110 -5.03 17.50 6.27
C VAL A 110 -5.52 18.34 5.09
N ARG A 111 -6.01 19.55 5.34
CA ARG A 111 -6.42 20.49 4.28
C ARG A 111 -5.25 20.85 3.35
N ALA A 112 -4.07 21.08 3.90
CA ALA A 112 -2.87 21.37 3.11
C ALA A 112 -2.46 20.18 2.23
N ALA A 113 -2.50 18.96 2.74
CA ALA A 113 -2.19 17.74 1.97
C ALA A 113 -3.04 17.63 0.70
N PHE A 114 -4.35 17.75 0.83
CA PHE A 114 -5.26 17.68 -0.32
C PHE A 114 -5.13 18.89 -1.24
N MET A 115 -4.89 20.09 -0.70
CA MET A 115 -4.62 21.29 -1.52
C MET A 115 -3.36 21.11 -2.39
N TYR A 116 -2.26 20.64 -1.81
CA TYR A 116 -1.03 20.40 -2.58
C TYR A 116 -1.16 19.22 -3.54
N ALA A 117 -1.94 18.20 -3.19
CA ALA A 117 -2.27 17.12 -4.11
C ALA A 117 -3.04 17.64 -5.34
N SER A 118 -4.06 18.47 -5.14
CA SER A 118 -4.80 19.12 -6.22
C SER A 118 -3.90 19.98 -7.09
N LEU A 119 -2.97 20.73 -6.47
CA LEU A 119 -2.02 21.57 -7.20
C LEU A 119 -1.06 20.72 -8.05
N ALA A 120 -0.56 19.60 -7.53
CA ALA A 120 0.29 18.68 -8.28
C ALA A 120 -0.46 18.07 -9.47
N ALA A 121 -1.72 17.65 -9.27
CA ALA A 121 -2.58 17.15 -10.34
C ALA A 121 -2.85 18.23 -11.42
N ALA A 122 -3.08 19.49 -11.01
CA ALA A 122 -3.22 20.63 -11.94
C ALA A 122 -1.93 20.87 -12.76
N MET A 123 -0.76 20.45 -12.25
CA MET A 123 0.52 20.46 -12.97
C MET A 123 0.75 19.20 -13.79
N ALA A 124 -0.31 18.47 -14.15
CA ALA A 124 -0.30 17.22 -14.92
C ALA A 124 0.50 16.08 -14.28
N GLN A 125 0.57 16.04 -12.94
CA GLN A 125 1.16 14.90 -12.24
C GLN A 125 0.08 13.86 -11.91
N ASP A 126 0.40 12.56 -12.09
CA ASP A 126 -0.38 11.45 -11.52
C ASP A 126 -0.19 11.47 -10.00
N THR A 127 -1.18 11.95 -9.28
CA THR A 127 -1.04 12.29 -7.87
C THR A 127 -1.76 11.29 -6.97
N ILE A 128 -1.06 10.81 -5.97
CA ILE A 128 -1.58 9.92 -4.94
C ILE A 128 -1.49 10.61 -3.57
N VAL A 129 -2.60 10.59 -2.83
CA VAL A 129 -2.59 10.83 -1.38
C VAL A 129 -2.64 9.49 -0.68
N TYR A 130 -1.51 9.08 -0.09
CA TYR A 130 -1.39 7.83 0.65
C TYR A 130 -1.54 8.09 2.15
N CYS A 131 -2.63 7.60 2.72
CA CYS A 131 -3.05 7.86 4.10
C CYS A 131 -2.52 6.78 5.04
N VAL A 132 -1.74 7.18 6.04
CA VAL A 132 -1.19 6.32 7.09
C VAL A 132 -1.48 6.91 8.48
N GLN A 133 -1.37 6.09 9.53
CA GLN A 133 -1.56 6.53 10.91
C GLN A 133 -2.91 7.26 11.09
N GLU A 134 -2.94 8.43 11.73
CA GLU A 134 -4.14 9.25 11.93
C GLU A 134 -4.70 9.78 10.60
N GLY A 135 -3.86 9.92 9.57
CA GLY A 135 -4.28 10.37 8.25
C GLY A 135 -5.31 9.45 7.58
N ALA A 136 -5.34 8.17 7.95
CA ALA A 136 -6.36 7.23 7.46
C ALA A 136 -7.80 7.65 7.83
N ASP A 137 -7.98 8.37 8.95
CA ASP A 137 -9.30 8.85 9.35
C ASP A 137 -9.87 9.89 8.39
N ALA A 138 -9.03 10.64 7.67
CA ALA A 138 -9.48 11.64 6.71
C ALA A 138 -10.26 11.02 5.52
N ALA A 139 -9.98 9.74 5.21
CA ALA A 139 -10.66 9.01 4.16
C ALA A 139 -11.98 8.35 4.60
N LYS A 140 -12.39 8.47 5.87
CA LYS A 140 -13.65 7.89 6.36
C LYS A 140 -14.85 8.76 5.99
N LYS A 141 -15.98 8.14 5.66
CA LYS A 141 -17.24 8.77 5.19
C LYS A 141 -17.70 9.95 6.04
N ASP A 142 -17.62 9.84 7.36
CA ASP A 142 -18.26 10.82 8.27
C ASP A 142 -17.24 11.70 9.00
N VAL A 143 -15.95 11.47 8.79
CA VAL A 143 -14.91 12.12 9.59
C VAL A 143 -14.52 13.47 8.99
N ALA A 144 -14.28 13.52 7.70
CA ALA A 144 -13.94 14.76 7.00
C ALA A 144 -15.05 15.83 7.10
N GLN A 145 -16.31 15.39 7.24
CA GLN A 145 -17.48 16.28 7.37
C GLN A 145 -17.54 16.99 8.74
N LYS A 146 -16.82 16.51 9.74
CA LYS A 146 -16.76 17.12 11.09
C LYS A 146 -15.80 18.30 11.16
N ASP A 147 -15.03 18.55 10.11
CA ASP A 147 -14.10 19.67 10.08
C ASP A 147 -14.87 21.00 9.92
N VAL A 148 -14.55 21.93 10.78
CA VAL A 148 -15.03 23.31 10.71
C VAL A 148 -13.88 24.17 10.22
N SER A 149 -14.04 24.75 9.03
CA SER A 149 -13.01 25.59 8.45
C SER A 149 -12.83 26.89 9.25
N PRO A 150 -11.60 27.29 9.54
CA PRO A 150 -11.34 28.58 10.15
C PRO A 150 -11.61 29.71 9.13
N ALA A 151 -12.26 30.78 9.58
CA ALA A 151 -12.40 32.05 8.86
C ALA A 151 -12.86 31.96 7.39
N GLY A 152 -13.78 31.05 7.06
CA GLY A 152 -14.38 30.98 5.71
C GLY A 152 -13.51 30.32 4.64
N GLY A 153 -12.41 29.67 5.03
CA GLY A 153 -11.62 28.81 4.13
C GLY A 153 -12.31 27.47 3.84
N PRO A 154 -11.77 26.64 2.95
CA PRO A 154 -12.36 25.35 2.61
C PRO A 154 -12.21 24.34 3.76
N THR A 155 -13.22 23.48 3.91
CA THR A 155 -13.18 22.33 4.83
C THR A 155 -12.35 21.17 4.24
N ILE A 156 -12.06 20.16 5.06
CA ILE A 156 -11.40 18.92 4.60
C ILE A 156 -12.25 18.24 3.51
N SER A 157 -13.56 18.14 3.69
CA SER A 157 -14.46 17.54 2.68
C SER A 157 -14.41 18.27 1.35
N GLN A 158 -14.37 19.60 1.37
CA GLN A 158 -14.23 20.40 0.16
C GLN A 158 -12.88 20.16 -0.53
N ARG A 159 -11.80 20.09 0.25
CA ARG A 159 -10.45 19.79 -0.29
C ARG A 159 -10.34 18.39 -0.86
N ILE A 160 -10.98 17.39 -0.24
CA ILE A 160 -11.06 16.02 -0.78
C ILE A 160 -11.82 16.03 -2.10
N ALA A 161 -13.00 16.69 -2.16
CA ALA A 161 -13.77 16.78 -3.39
C ALA A 161 -12.98 17.45 -4.53
N GLU A 162 -12.33 18.60 -4.26
CA GLU A 162 -11.45 19.27 -5.22
C GLU A 162 -10.34 18.34 -5.73
N ALA A 163 -9.69 17.55 -4.84
CA ALA A 163 -8.63 16.62 -5.21
C ALA A 163 -9.16 15.49 -6.10
N LEU A 164 -10.31 14.92 -5.77
CA LEU A 164 -10.96 13.88 -6.57
C LEU A 164 -11.36 14.38 -7.95
N ASP A 165 -11.93 15.60 -8.04
CA ASP A 165 -12.29 16.23 -9.31
C ASP A 165 -11.07 16.46 -10.22
N MET A 166 -9.88 16.62 -9.62
CA MET A 166 -8.59 16.73 -10.33
C MET A 166 -7.95 15.36 -10.67
N GLY A 167 -8.62 14.25 -10.33
CA GLY A 167 -8.13 12.91 -10.59
C GLY A 167 -7.10 12.39 -9.56
N VAL A 168 -6.97 13.04 -8.41
CA VAL A 168 -6.11 12.54 -7.32
C VAL A 168 -6.64 11.22 -6.79
N ARG A 169 -5.78 10.21 -6.68
CA ARG A 169 -6.11 8.93 -6.06
C ARG A 169 -5.92 9.01 -4.55
N ILE A 170 -6.87 8.48 -3.80
CA ILE A 170 -6.80 8.40 -2.34
C ILE A 170 -6.61 6.94 -1.95
N GLU A 171 -5.52 6.64 -1.28
CA GLU A 171 -5.17 5.28 -0.89
C GLU A 171 -4.90 5.23 0.62
N VAL A 172 -5.40 4.20 1.28
CA VAL A 172 -5.29 4.01 2.72
C VAL A 172 -4.48 2.75 3.00
N CYS A 173 -3.48 2.87 3.84
CA CYS A 173 -2.63 1.74 4.23
C CYS A 173 -3.44 0.68 4.96
N GLU A 174 -3.46 -0.55 4.43
CA GLU A 174 -4.19 -1.68 5.02
C GLU A 174 -3.71 -2.03 6.42
N GLN A 175 -2.40 -1.97 6.69
CA GLN A 175 -1.86 -2.21 8.02
C GLN A 175 -2.36 -1.15 9.02
N THR A 176 -2.41 0.12 8.57
CA THR A 176 -3.00 1.20 9.37
C THR A 176 -4.48 0.96 9.60
N ALA A 177 -5.23 0.61 8.57
CA ALA A 177 -6.66 0.35 8.66
C ALA A 177 -6.95 -0.81 9.64
N SER A 178 -6.19 -1.90 9.55
CA SER A 178 -6.29 -3.05 10.45
C SER A 178 -6.08 -2.65 11.93
N VAL A 179 -5.00 -1.93 12.24
CA VAL A 179 -4.69 -1.50 13.61
C VAL A 179 -5.74 -0.53 14.15
N ARG A 180 -6.30 0.32 13.29
CA ARG A 180 -7.32 1.33 13.64
C ARG A 180 -8.75 0.82 13.53
N ASN A 181 -8.94 -0.46 13.19
CA ASN A 181 -10.25 -1.09 12.97
C ASN A 181 -11.11 -0.31 11.94
N ILE A 182 -10.46 0.13 10.86
CA ILE A 182 -11.12 0.79 9.72
C ILE A 182 -11.36 -0.29 8.66
N LYS A 183 -12.61 -0.44 8.25
CA LYS A 183 -13.00 -1.37 7.18
C LYS A 183 -13.18 -0.60 5.87
N GLU A 184 -13.16 -1.32 4.75
CA GLU A 184 -13.41 -0.73 3.44
C GLU A 184 -14.78 -0.03 3.37
N GLU A 185 -15.79 -0.59 4.04
CA GLU A 185 -17.14 -0.02 4.13
C GLU A 185 -17.21 1.32 4.90
N ASP A 186 -16.19 1.64 5.73
CA ASP A 186 -16.09 2.90 6.46
C ASP A 186 -15.49 4.03 5.62
N LEU A 187 -14.81 3.69 4.53
CA LEU A 187 -14.12 4.66 3.66
C LEU A 187 -15.10 5.32 2.67
N ILE A 188 -14.73 6.52 2.21
CA ILE A 188 -15.39 7.12 1.05
C ILE A 188 -15.24 6.21 -0.17
N PRO A 189 -16.21 6.19 -1.12
CA PRO A 189 -16.20 5.24 -2.24
C PRO A 189 -14.96 5.32 -3.14
N GLU A 190 -14.33 6.49 -3.19
CA GLU A 190 -13.16 6.78 -4.02
C GLU A 190 -11.84 6.36 -3.36
N ALA A 191 -11.84 6.09 -2.06
CA ALA A 191 -10.65 5.64 -1.34
C ALA A 191 -10.49 4.11 -1.43
N LYS A 192 -9.24 3.64 -1.56
CA LYS A 192 -8.92 2.22 -1.66
C LYS A 192 -7.98 1.80 -0.55
N LEU A 193 -8.19 0.60 -0.02
CA LEU A 193 -7.22 -0.06 0.85
C LEU A 193 -6.09 -0.64 0.00
N ILE A 194 -4.86 -0.28 0.35
CA ILE A 194 -3.65 -0.67 -0.40
C ILE A 194 -2.56 -1.07 0.59
N GLY A 195 -1.83 -2.12 0.27
CA GLY A 195 -0.73 -2.63 1.11
C GLY A 195 0.46 -1.66 1.22
N GLY A 196 1.24 -1.80 2.30
CA GLY A 196 2.38 -0.93 2.61
C GLY A 196 3.52 -1.01 1.58
N ALA A 197 3.66 -2.13 0.86
CA ALA A 197 4.63 -2.26 -0.22
C ALA A 197 4.39 -1.26 -1.34
N SER A 198 3.13 -0.88 -1.58
CA SER A 198 2.77 0.14 -2.57
C SER A 198 3.31 1.52 -2.19
N LEU A 199 3.30 1.89 -0.90
CA LEU A 199 3.89 3.14 -0.44
C LEU A 199 5.39 3.20 -0.78
N ILE A 200 6.11 2.11 -0.55
CA ILE A 200 7.55 2.04 -0.85
C ILE A 200 7.78 2.13 -2.36
N ASP A 201 6.99 1.40 -3.16
CA ASP A 201 7.07 1.46 -4.61
C ASP A 201 6.82 2.89 -5.14
N TYR A 202 5.78 3.56 -4.66
CA TYR A 202 5.50 4.96 -5.01
C TYR A 202 6.63 5.89 -4.60
N ALA A 203 7.17 5.75 -3.37
CA ALA A 203 8.25 6.60 -2.88
C ALA A 203 9.55 6.45 -3.70
N ILE A 204 9.82 5.23 -4.22
CA ILE A 204 10.97 4.97 -5.09
C ILE A 204 10.77 5.60 -6.47
N ARG A 205 9.55 5.51 -7.04
CA ARG A 205 9.25 5.95 -8.41
C ARG A 205 8.85 7.43 -8.50
N ALA A 206 8.28 7.99 -7.45
CA ALA A 206 7.78 9.37 -7.49
C ALA A 206 8.87 10.38 -7.85
N ARG A 207 8.52 11.30 -8.75
CA ARG A 207 9.35 12.46 -9.09
C ARG A 207 9.42 13.47 -7.96
N GLY A 208 8.34 13.62 -7.19
CA GLY A 208 8.23 14.50 -6.04
C GLY A 208 7.42 13.88 -4.92
N GLN A 209 7.72 14.29 -3.69
CA GLN A 209 7.03 13.79 -2.51
C GLN A 209 6.85 14.88 -1.48
N LEU A 210 5.67 14.90 -0.84
CA LEU A 210 5.36 15.71 0.34
C LEU A 210 4.83 14.83 1.46
N THR A 211 5.04 15.25 2.71
CA THR A 211 4.51 14.55 3.90
C THR A 211 3.86 15.57 4.83
N PHE A 212 2.67 15.23 5.34
CA PHE A 212 1.85 16.05 6.23
C PHE A 212 1.42 15.29 7.49
#